data_e0bd6cee3f78eb910cecf871284f7355
#
_entry.id   e0bd6cee3f78eb910cecf871284f7355
#
_cell.length_a   1.000
_cell.length_b   1.000
_cell.length_c   1.000
_cell.angle_alpha   90.00
_cell.angle_beta   90.00
_cell.angle_gamma   90.00
#
_symmetry.space_group_name_H-M   'P 1'
#
loop_
_entity.id
_entity.type
_entity.pdbx_description
1 polymer ?
#
loop_
_entity_poly.entity_id
_entity_poly.type
_entity_poly.pdbx_seq_one_letter_code
_entity_poly.pdbx_strand_id
1 'polypeptide(L)'
;MTRLIVWRHGNTDWNAANRVQGQLDISLNDLGREQAAEAAPLISALRPDAIVASDLRRAADTAAALAALTGLPIRTDARLRERFYGQWQGLLMTEVAQRFPAEYARWRTGDPDPGSEVESLDDLGKRVGTALQDAADAVPGGTIVIATHGGGARQGCGYLLGWDSTVLRSVGSLNNCHWTELRHDEVRGWQLRGHNVGLVAQGPAATAV
;
A
#
# COMPACT_ATOMS: atom_id res chain seq x y z
N MET A 1 -2.50 -23.01 -4.39
CA MET A 1 -1.58 -21.84 -4.47
C MET A 1 -2.27 -20.63 -3.87
N THR A 2 -1.74 -20.07 -2.80
CA THR A 2 -2.28 -18.84 -2.18
C THR A 2 -1.93 -17.61 -3.02
N ARG A 3 -2.85 -16.67 -3.16
CA ARG A 3 -2.70 -15.44 -3.95
C ARG A 3 -3.00 -14.22 -3.09
N LEU A 4 -2.10 -13.24 -3.09
CA LEU A 4 -2.32 -11.93 -2.49
C LEU A 4 -2.49 -10.87 -3.57
N ILE A 5 -3.52 -10.03 -3.42
CA ILE A 5 -3.77 -8.82 -4.19
C ILE A 5 -3.58 -7.65 -3.24
N VAL A 6 -2.38 -7.07 -3.23
CA VAL A 6 -2.02 -5.97 -2.33
C VAL A 6 -2.37 -4.64 -2.99
N TRP A 7 -3.49 -4.06 -2.59
CA TRP A 7 -4.20 -2.98 -3.25
C TRP A 7 -4.00 -1.66 -2.51
N ARG A 8 -3.47 -0.64 -3.21
CA ARG A 8 -3.32 0.70 -2.65
C ARG A 8 -4.67 1.42 -2.63
N HIS A 9 -4.93 2.18 -1.57
CA HIS A 9 -6.12 3.02 -1.44
C HIS A 9 -6.28 4.04 -2.58
N GLY A 10 -7.52 4.52 -2.81
CA GLY A 10 -7.86 5.56 -3.76
C GLY A 10 -7.28 6.93 -3.38
N ASN A 11 -7.44 7.91 -4.25
CA ASN A 11 -6.90 9.26 -4.07
C ASN A 11 -7.49 9.96 -2.85
N THR A 12 -6.70 10.87 -2.25
CA THR A 12 -7.09 11.77 -1.17
C THR A 12 -6.67 13.20 -1.54
N ASP A 13 -7.25 14.22 -0.94
CA ASP A 13 -6.80 15.60 -1.15
C ASP A 13 -5.33 15.80 -0.78
N TRP A 14 -4.82 15.00 0.15
CA TRP A 14 -3.42 15.03 0.55
C TRP A 14 -2.48 14.38 -0.47
N ASN A 15 -2.95 13.40 -1.24
CA ASN A 15 -2.20 12.91 -2.40
C ASN A 15 -2.09 14.01 -3.47
N ALA A 16 -3.21 14.67 -3.79
CA ALA A 16 -3.24 15.73 -4.78
C ALA A 16 -2.36 16.95 -4.38
N ALA A 17 -2.32 17.27 -3.09
CA ALA A 17 -1.52 18.37 -2.54
C ALA A 17 -0.06 18.00 -2.26
N ASN A 18 0.37 16.77 -2.48
CA ASN A 18 1.69 16.26 -2.09
C ASN A 18 2.01 16.51 -0.60
N ARG A 19 1.03 16.21 0.25
CA ARG A 19 1.09 16.33 1.71
C ARG A 19 1.30 14.96 2.35
N VAL A 20 2.22 14.88 3.30
CA VAL A 20 2.57 13.63 4.00
C VAL A 20 1.39 13.17 4.86
N GLN A 21 0.82 12.02 4.52
CA GLN A 21 -0.32 11.47 5.26
C GLN A 21 0.12 10.62 6.44
N GLY A 22 1.07 9.70 6.20
CA GLY A 22 1.49 8.74 7.21
C GLY A 22 0.31 7.98 7.79
N GLN A 23 0.21 7.95 9.12
CA GLN A 23 -0.85 7.30 9.86
C GLN A 23 -1.99 8.26 10.30
N LEU A 24 -1.99 9.49 9.81
CA LEU A 24 -3.15 10.38 9.97
C LEU A 24 -4.33 9.83 9.17
N ASP A 25 -5.52 9.91 9.77
CA ASP A 25 -6.73 9.29 9.23
C ASP A 25 -7.49 10.23 8.28
N ILE A 26 -6.99 10.30 7.04
CA ILE A 26 -7.54 11.11 5.96
C ILE A 26 -8.48 10.27 5.09
N SER A 27 -9.67 10.79 4.76
CA SER A 27 -10.66 10.11 3.92
C SER A 27 -10.28 10.18 2.43
N LEU A 28 -10.90 9.31 1.63
CA LEU A 28 -10.89 9.44 0.17
C LEU A 28 -11.55 10.76 -0.25
N ASN A 29 -11.05 11.37 -1.33
CA ASN A 29 -11.78 12.41 -2.05
C ASN A 29 -12.70 11.79 -3.12
N ASP A 30 -13.42 12.62 -3.91
CA ASP A 30 -14.34 12.12 -4.94
C ASP A 30 -13.62 11.25 -5.96
N LEU A 31 -12.47 11.70 -6.46
CA LEU A 31 -11.63 10.92 -7.37
C LEU A 31 -11.24 9.56 -6.77
N GLY A 32 -10.88 9.53 -5.49
CA GLY A 32 -10.51 8.27 -4.82
C GLY A 32 -11.66 7.28 -4.71
N ARG A 33 -12.89 7.78 -4.48
CA ARG A 33 -14.10 6.95 -4.48
C ARG A 33 -14.41 6.40 -5.88
N GLU A 34 -14.28 7.22 -6.92
CA GLU A 34 -14.43 6.81 -8.32
C GLU A 34 -13.40 5.73 -8.67
N GLN A 35 -12.11 5.96 -8.37
CA GLN A 35 -11.05 4.99 -8.60
C GLN A 35 -11.32 3.64 -7.90
N ALA A 36 -11.80 3.66 -6.66
CA ALA A 36 -12.15 2.45 -5.94
C ALA A 36 -13.33 1.71 -6.59
N ALA A 37 -14.36 2.45 -7.01
CA ALA A 37 -15.53 1.89 -7.70
C ALA A 37 -15.16 1.28 -9.06
N GLU A 38 -14.23 1.86 -9.80
CA GLU A 38 -13.75 1.34 -11.10
C GLU A 38 -12.81 0.13 -10.95
N ALA A 39 -11.94 0.12 -9.93
CA ALA A 39 -11.01 -1.00 -9.71
C ALA A 39 -11.69 -2.23 -9.08
N ALA A 40 -12.70 -2.04 -8.24
CA ALA A 40 -13.36 -3.11 -7.51
C ALA A 40 -13.94 -4.22 -8.42
N PRO A 41 -14.59 -3.96 -9.56
CA PRO A 41 -15.05 -5.01 -10.48
C PRO A 41 -13.90 -5.88 -11.03
N LEU A 42 -12.75 -5.27 -11.34
CA LEU A 42 -11.57 -6.00 -11.84
C LEU A 42 -11.02 -6.95 -10.78
N ILE A 43 -10.95 -6.49 -9.53
CA ILE A 43 -10.50 -7.30 -8.41
C ILE A 43 -11.54 -8.36 -8.05
N SER A 44 -12.83 -8.05 -8.10
CA SER A 44 -13.92 -9.00 -7.89
C SER A 44 -13.87 -10.17 -8.89
N ALA A 45 -13.52 -9.89 -10.17
CA ALA A 45 -13.33 -10.91 -11.19
C ALA A 45 -12.21 -11.91 -10.87
N LEU A 46 -11.29 -11.57 -9.97
CA LEU A 46 -10.26 -12.48 -9.46
C LEU A 46 -10.80 -13.46 -8.41
N ARG A 47 -12.08 -13.35 -8.05
CA ARG A 47 -12.81 -14.20 -7.10
C ARG A 47 -12.10 -14.29 -5.75
N PRO A 48 -12.00 -13.18 -5.00
CA PRO A 48 -11.40 -13.20 -3.68
C PRO A 48 -12.21 -14.04 -2.69
N ASP A 49 -11.50 -14.71 -1.78
CA ASP A 49 -12.06 -15.48 -0.67
C ASP A 49 -12.08 -14.68 0.63
N ALA A 50 -11.25 -13.64 0.74
CA ALA A 50 -11.19 -12.77 1.91
C ALA A 50 -10.74 -11.34 1.55
N ILE A 51 -11.17 -10.38 2.38
CA ILE A 51 -10.75 -8.98 2.32
C ILE A 51 -10.18 -8.58 3.69
N VAL A 52 -8.93 -8.11 3.69
CA VAL A 52 -8.29 -7.51 4.86
C VAL A 52 -7.90 -6.07 4.50
N ALA A 53 -8.05 -5.12 5.42
CA ALA A 53 -7.73 -3.72 5.16
C ALA A 53 -6.95 -3.10 6.31
N SER A 54 -6.11 -2.11 6.00
CA SER A 54 -5.70 -1.14 7.01
C SER A 54 -6.94 -0.49 7.62
N ASP A 55 -6.88 -0.21 8.91
CA ASP A 55 -7.96 0.44 9.65
C ASP A 55 -8.08 1.95 9.38
N LEU A 56 -7.14 2.54 8.63
CA LEU A 56 -7.25 3.92 8.18
C LEU A 56 -8.35 4.05 7.10
N ARG A 57 -9.23 5.05 7.28
CA ARG A 57 -10.46 5.23 6.48
C ARG A 57 -10.21 5.12 4.98
N ARG A 58 -9.20 5.79 4.43
CA ARG A 58 -8.91 5.72 2.99
C ARG A 58 -8.73 4.30 2.45
N ALA A 59 -8.11 3.40 3.23
CA ALA A 59 -7.93 2.00 2.86
C ALA A 59 -9.20 1.16 3.12
N ALA A 60 -9.85 1.38 4.25
CA ALA A 60 -11.11 0.72 4.60
C ALA A 60 -12.23 1.07 3.61
N ASP A 61 -12.38 2.35 3.24
CA ASP A 61 -13.37 2.81 2.25
C ASP A 61 -13.06 2.27 0.84
N THR A 62 -11.77 2.14 0.49
CA THR A 62 -11.38 1.48 -0.76
C THR A 62 -11.80 0.00 -0.75
N ALA A 63 -11.55 -0.72 0.35
CA ALA A 63 -11.99 -2.10 0.51
C ALA A 63 -13.52 -2.25 0.49
N ALA A 64 -14.25 -1.26 1.01
CA ALA A 64 -15.71 -1.27 1.06
C ALA A 64 -16.33 -1.33 -0.36
N ALA A 65 -15.71 -0.70 -1.35
CA ALA A 65 -16.16 -0.80 -2.75
C ALA A 65 -16.14 -2.25 -3.26
N LEU A 66 -15.11 -3.03 -2.89
CA LEU A 66 -15.04 -4.45 -3.25
C LEU A 66 -16.00 -5.30 -2.40
N ALA A 67 -16.10 -5.02 -1.11
CA ALA A 67 -17.01 -5.74 -0.20
C ALA A 67 -18.47 -5.62 -0.66
N ALA A 68 -18.88 -4.45 -1.17
CA ALA A 68 -20.22 -4.24 -1.72
C ALA A 68 -20.54 -5.12 -2.93
N LEU A 69 -19.53 -5.51 -3.74
CA LEU A 69 -19.70 -6.38 -4.90
C LEU A 69 -19.64 -7.88 -4.56
N THR A 70 -18.84 -8.23 -3.55
CA THR A 70 -18.54 -9.64 -3.23
C THR A 70 -19.38 -10.18 -2.07
N GLY A 71 -19.93 -9.30 -1.23
CA GLY A 71 -20.58 -9.68 0.02
C GLY A 71 -19.61 -10.15 1.12
N LEU A 72 -18.31 -10.12 0.88
CA LEU A 72 -17.31 -10.54 1.85
C LEU A 72 -17.15 -9.51 2.98
N PRO A 73 -17.00 -9.94 4.24
CA PRO A 73 -16.70 -9.04 5.34
C PRO A 73 -15.27 -8.49 5.22
N ILE A 74 -15.08 -7.24 5.65
CA ILE A 74 -13.75 -6.63 5.76
C ILE A 74 -13.20 -6.90 7.16
N ARG A 75 -12.04 -7.55 7.26
CA ARG A 75 -11.27 -7.63 8.50
C ARG A 75 -10.22 -6.51 8.50
N THR A 76 -10.14 -5.73 9.56
CA THR A 76 -9.13 -4.67 9.68
C THR A 76 -7.90 -5.16 10.45
N ASP A 77 -6.71 -4.66 10.03
CA ASP A 77 -5.45 -4.92 10.71
C ASP A 77 -4.59 -3.64 10.71
N ALA A 78 -4.32 -3.10 11.91
CA ALA A 78 -3.53 -1.88 12.07
C ALA A 78 -2.07 -2.04 11.60
N ARG A 79 -1.56 -3.28 11.51
CA ARG A 79 -0.24 -3.55 10.96
C ARG A 79 -0.14 -3.23 9.47
N LEU A 80 -1.27 -3.06 8.76
CA LEU A 80 -1.33 -2.67 7.35
C LEU A 80 -1.31 -1.15 7.14
N ARG A 81 -1.21 -0.32 8.20
CA ARG A 81 -1.10 1.14 8.08
C ARG A 81 0.12 1.54 7.27
N GLU A 82 0.07 2.75 6.71
CA GLU A 82 1.19 3.40 6.03
C GLU A 82 2.38 3.60 6.98
N ARG A 83 3.54 3.90 6.41
CA ARG A 83 4.73 4.33 7.14
C ARG A 83 4.36 5.47 8.10
N PHE A 84 4.77 5.34 9.36
CA PHE A 84 4.68 6.46 10.29
C PHE A 84 5.77 7.48 9.92
N TYR A 85 5.37 8.70 9.64
CA TYR A 85 6.28 9.75 9.20
C TYR A 85 6.60 10.76 10.30
N GLY A 86 6.36 10.43 11.57
CA GLY A 86 6.73 11.26 12.72
C GLY A 86 6.28 12.70 12.57
N GLN A 87 7.24 13.62 12.74
CA GLN A 87 7.02 15.07 12.67
C GLN A 87 6.69 15.58 11.25
N TRP A 88 6.84 14.76 10.21
CA TRP A 88 6.51 15.17 8.84
C TRP A 88 5.02 15.05 8.53
N GLN A 89 4.27 14.27 9.32
CA GLN A 89 2.85 14.06 9.08
C GLN A 89 2.07 15.40 9.10
N GLY A 90 1.28 15.64 8.06
CA GLY A 90 0.52 16.85 7.86
C GLY A 90 1.27 17.98 7.15
N LEU A 91 2.57 17.85 6.91
CA LEU A 91 3.35 18.85 6.18
C LEU A 91 3.31 18.58 4.67
N LEU A 92 3.43 19.63 3.87
CA LEU A 92 3.77 19.50 2.46
C LEU A 92 5.22 19.02 2.33
N MET A 93 5.54 18.26 1.27
CA MET A 93 6.92 17.80 1.06
C MET A 93 7.91 18.98 0.91
N THR A 94 7.46 20.12 0.42
CA THR A 94 8.26 21.37 0.37
C THR A 94 8.53 21.92 1.77
N GLU A 95 7.57 21.82 2.69
CA GLU A 95 7.75 22.22 4.09
C GLU A 95 8.70 21.25 4.81
N VAL A 96 8.62 19.94 4.52
CA VAL A 96 9.55 18.95 5.05
C VAL A 96 10.98 19.29 4.62
N ALA A 97 11.19 19.57 3.32
CA ALA A 97 12.51 19.93 2.81
C ALA A 97 13.09 21.19 3.45
N GLN A 98 12.24 22.15 3.81
CA GLN A 98 12.64 23.41 4.47
C GLN A 98 12.92 23.23 5.97
N ARG A 99 12.07 22.46 6.66
CA ARG A 99 12.13 22.32 8.14
C ARG A 99 13.10 21.22 8.59
N PHE A 100 13.30 20.19 7.77
CA PHE A 100 14.10 19.00 8.06
C PHE A 100 15.07 18.68 6.89
N PRO A 101 15.94 19.63 6.49
CA PRO A 101 16.74 19.49 5.25
C PRO A 101 17.69 18.30 5.27
N ALA A 102 18.29 17.97 6.40
CA ALA A 102 19.23 16.86 6.50
C ALA A 102 18.53 15.49 6.41
N GLU A 103 17.40 15.35 7.10
CA GLU A 103 16.57 14.14 7.10
C GLU A 103 15.90 13.95 5.73
N TYR A 104 15.43 15.03 5.11
CA TYR A 104 14.87 15.01 3.77
C TYR A 104 15.89 14.58 2.73
N ALA A 105 17.15 15.05 2.82
CA ALA A 105 18.22 14.63 1.94
C ALA A 105 18.51 13.13 2.07
N ARG A 106 18.55 12.60 3.30
CA ARG A 106 18.71 11.16 3.56
C ARG A 106 17.54 10.35 2.98
N TRP A 107 16.31 10.78 3.26
CA TRP A 107 15.11 10.13 2.73
C TRP A 107 15.13 10.05 1.20
N ARG A 108 15.52 11.14 0.51
CA ARG A 108 15.64 11.19 -0.95
C ARG A 108 16.67 10.24 -1.53
N THR A 109 17.72 9.93 -0.81
CA THR A 109 18.73 8.94 -1.21
C THR A 109 18.34 7.51 -0.86
N GLY A 110 17.14 7.32 -0.26
CA GLY A 110 16.62 6.00 0.11
C GLY A 110 17.20 5.46 1.42
N ASP A 111 17.66 6.36 2.32
CA ASP A 111 18.05 5.96 3.67
C ASP A 111 16.87 5.29 4.37
N PRO A 112 17.02 4.07 4.88
CA PRO A 112 15.95 3.34 5.55
C PRO A 112 15.47 4.03 6.83
N ASP A 113 16.33 4.80 7.50
CA ASP A 113 16.02 5.57 8.72
C ASP A 113 16.46 7.03 8.57
N PRO A 114 15.63 7.90 8.00
CA PRO A 114 15.99 9.29 7.79
C PRO A 114 16.04 10.13 9.07
N GLY A 115 15.48 9.64 10.19
CA GLY A 115 15.34 10.40 11.46
C GLY A 115 13.97 11.06 11.59
N SER A 116 13.86 12.09 12.44
CA SER A 116 12.62 12.84 12.71
C SER A 116 11.44 11.95 13.15
N GLU A 117 11.72 10.88 13.88
CA GLU A 117 10.74 9.88 14.32
C GLU A 117 10.02 9.14 13.16
N VAL A 118 10.59 9.18 11.96
CA VAL A 118 10.06 8.43 10.84
C VAL A 118 10.33 6.94 11.04
N GLU A 119 9.31 6.10 10.90
CA GLU A 119 9.45 4.64 10.98
C GLU A 119 10.51 4.14 9.99
N SER A 120 11.40 3.23 10.42
CA SER A 120 12.39 2.66 9.51
C SER A 120 11.72 1.84 8.39
N LEU A 121 12.39 1.70 7.25
CA LEU A 121 11.87 0.85 6.15
C LEU A 121 11.85 -0.62 6.55
N ASP A 122 12.77 -1.06 7.40
CA ASP A 122 12.86 -2.44 7.88
C ASP A 122 11.68 -2.76 8.82
N ASP A 123 11.35 -1.86 9.76
CA ASP A 123 10.20 -2.03 10.66
C ASP A 123 8.88 -2.03 9.88
N LEU A 124 8.73 -1.10 8.93
CA LEU A 124 7.58 -1.06 8.03
C LEU A 124 7.45 -2.37 7.24
N GLY A 125 8.54 -2.83 6.63
CA GLY A 125 8.57 -4.06 5.83
C GLY A 125 8.19 -5.28 6.67
N LYS A 126 8.79 -5.44 7.84
CA LYS A 126 8.51 -6.52 8.78
C LYS A 126 7.07 -6.49 9.27
N ARG A 127 6.57 -5.30 9.69
CA ARG A 127 5.20 -5.14 10.22
C ARG A 127 4.15 -5.50 9.18
N VAL A 128 4.24 -4.91 7.98
CA VAL A 128 3.29 -5.16 6.91
C VAL A 128 3.46 -6.57 6.35
N GLY A 129 4.71 -7.03 6.10
CA GLY A 129 4.97 -8.35 5.58
C GLY A 129 4.44 -9.47 6.48
N THR A 130 4.58 -9.32 7.81
CA THR A 130 3.99 -10.27 8.77
C THR A 130 2.45 -10.27 8.65
N ALA A 131 1.80 -9.10 8.52
CA ALA A 131 0.35 -9.04 8.35
C ALA A 131 -0.10 -9.69 7.02
N LEU A 132 0.67 -9.53 5.93
CA LEU A 132 0.41 -10.19 4.65
C LEU A 132 0.53 -11.71 4.77
N GLN A 133 1.57 -12.22 5.47
CA GLN A 133 1.77 -13.65 5.69
C GLN A 133 0.62 -14.23 6.53
N ASP A 134 0.26 -13.60 7.65
CA ASP A 134 -0.84 -14.05 8.49
C ASP A 134 -2.18 -14.10 7.73
N ALA A 135 -2.43 -13.12 6.86
CA ALA A 135 -3.62 -13.12 6.01
C ALA A 135 -3.63 -14.28 5.01
N ALA A 136 -2.47 -14.61 4.44
CA ALA A 136 -2.30 -15.74 3.53
C ALA A 136 -2.50 -17.08 4.26
N ASP A 137 -1.93 -17.21 5.46
CA ASP A 137 -2.03 -18.43 6.29
C ASP A 137 -3.47 -18.68 6.79
N ALA A 138 -4.25 -17.62 6.96
CA ALA A 138 -5.65 -17.74 7.35
C ALA A 138 -6.56 -18.31 6.24
N VAL A 139 -6.13 -18.27 4.96
CA VAL A 139 -6.91 -18.75 3.81
C VAL A 139 -6.00 -19.55 2.85
N PRO A 140 -5.54 -20.75 3.25
CA PRO A 140 -4.63 -21.54 2.44
C PRO A 140 -5.23 -21.87 1.07
N GLY A 141 -4.48 -21.59 0.00
CA GLY A 141 -4.91 -21.84 -1.38
C GLY A 141 -5.89 -20.81 -1.94
N GLY A 142 -6.34 -19.85 -1.14
CA GLY A 142 -7.30 -18.82 -1.55
C GLY A 142 -6.67 -17.56 -2.15
N THR A 143 -7.53 -16.66 -2.61
CA THR A 143 -7.21 -15.31 -3.07
C THR A 143 -7.62 -14.30 -2.01
N ILE A 144 -6.67 -13.58 -1.47
CA ILE A 144 -6.89 -12.59 -0.41
C ILE A 144 -6.59 -11.20 -0.97
N VAL A 145 -7.53 -10.26 -0.81
CA VAL A 145 -7.32 -8.85 -1.13
C VAL A 145 -6.92 -8.09 0.12
N ILE A 146 -5.81 -7.35 0.03
CA ILE A 146 -5.25 -6.56 1.12
C ILE A 146 -5.30 -5.08 0.72
N ALA A 147 -6.25 -4.32 1.25
CA ALA A 147 -6.30 -2.88 1.02
C ALA A 147 -5.36 -2.15 1.99
N THR A 148 -4.36 -1.45 1.44
CA THR A 148 -3.28 -0.81 2.21
C THR A 148 -2.80 0.47 1.51
N HIS A 149 -1.53 0.83 1.69
CA HIS A 149 -0.92 2.11 1.29
C HIS A 149 0.30 1.87 0.39
N GLY A 150 0.80 2.94 -0.24
CA GLY A 150 1.89 2.81 -1.21
C GLY A 150 3.20 2.32 -0.61
N GLY A 151 3.67 2.93 0.47
CA GLY A 151 4.89 2.54 1.17
C GLY A 151 4.76 1.18 1.83
N GLY A 152 3.63 0.95 2.54
CA GLY A 152 3.33 -0.32 3.18
C GLY A 152 3.29 -1.49 2.20
N ALA A 153 2.60 -1.33 1.06
CA ALA A 153 2.52 -2.35 0.03
C ALA A 153 3.91 -2.73 -0.51
N ARG A 154 4.73 -1.72 -0.89
CA ARG A 154 6.07 -1.95 -1.45
C ARG A 154 6.98 -2.66 -0.47
N GLN A 155 7.07 -2.18 0.77
CA GLN A 155 7.96 -2.77 1.77
C GLN A 155 7.46 -4.13 2.26
N GLY A 156 6.16 -4.30 2.48
CA GLY A 156 5.58 -5.58 2.90
C GLY A 156 5.71 -6.66 1.83
N CYS A 157 5.47 -6.35 0.55
CA CYS A 157 5.70 -7.29 -0.55
C CYS A 157 7.19 -7.65 -0.65
N GLY A 158 8.09 -6.66 -0.52
CA GLY A 158 9.53 -6.89 -0.52
C GLY A 158 9.99 -7.82 0.61
N TYR A 159 9.43 -7.65 1.79
CA TYR A 159 9.70 -8.54 2.93
C TYR A 159 9.33 -9.99 2.63
N LEU A 160 8.13 -10.24 2.07
CA LEU A 160 7.71 -11.60 1.67
C LEU A 160 8.59 -12.19 0.57
N LEU A 161 9.05 -11.36 -0.37
CA LEU A 161 9.89 -11.79 -1.49
C LEU A 161 11.38 -11.94 -1.11
N GLY A 162 11.76 -11.59 0.12
CA GLY A 162 13.16 -11.59 0.57
C GLY A 162 14.03 -10.58 -0.18
N TRP A 163 13.44 -9.47 -0.67
CA TRP A 163 14.16 -8.45 -1.41
C TRP A 163 14.88 -7.47 -0.48
N ASP A 164 16.11 -7.17 -0.81
CA ASP A 164 16.88 -6.13 -0.15
C ASP A 164 16.48 -4.71 -0.62
N SER A 165 17.02 -3.71 0.06
CA SER A 165 16.78 -2.30 -0.25
C SER A 165 17.23 -1.91 -1.67
N THR A 166 18.20 -2.60 -2.27
CA THR A 166 18.71 -2.34 -3.62
C THR A 166 17.66 -2.72 -4.65
N VAL A 167 17.07 -3.91 -4.51
CA VAL A 167 15.97 -4.37 -5.36
C VAL A 167 14.76 -3.48 -5.19
N LEU A 168 14.36 -3.18 -3.93
CA LEU A 168 13.18 -2.36 -3.63
C LEU A 168 13.28 -0.93 -4.18
N ARG A 169 14.47 -0.35 -4.30
CA ARG A 169 14.65 0.97 -4.93
C ARG A 169 14.33 0.97 -6.42
N SER A 170 14.50 -0.16 -7.11
CA SER A 170 14.16 -0.29 -8.53
C SER A 170 12.67 -0.53 -8.78
N VAL A 171 11.87 -0.80 -7.72
CA VAL A 171 10.43 -1.00 -7.83
C VAL A 171 9.72 0.34 -7.64
N GLY A 172 9.00 0.78 -8.67
CA GLY A 172 8.20 2.01 -8.65
C GLY A 172 7.07 1.95 -7.61
N SER A 173 6.54 3.11 -7.25
CA SER A 173 5.38 3.19 -6.36
C SER A 173 4.11 2.72 -7.05
N LEU A 174 3.18 2.15 -6.29
CA LEU A 174 1.82 1.87 -6.78
C LEU A 174 1.06 3.19 -7.00
N ASN A 175 0.34 3.29 -8.10
CA ASN A 175 -0.68 4.32 -8.29
C ASN A 175 -1.88 4.08 -7.35
N ASN A 176 -2.71 5.11 -7.11
CA ASN A 176 -3.93 4.93 -6.35
C ASN A 176 -4.85 3.89 -7.03
N CYS A 177 -5.45 3.03 -6.24
CA CYS A 177 -6.28 1.90 -6.68
C CYS A 177 -5.60 0.89 -7.63
N HIS A 178 -4.26 0.91 -7.73
CA HIS A 178 -3.49 -0.16 -8.35
C HIS A 178 -3.02 -1.18 -7.32
N TRP A 179 -2.63 -2.38 -7.77
CA TRP A 179 -2.23 -3.46 -6.89
C TRP A 179 -0.97 -4.18 -7.34
N THR A 180 -0.36 -4.87 -6.39
CA THR A 180 0.68 -5.88 -6.60
C THR A 180 0.04 -7.24 -6.44
N GLU A 181 0.31 -8.17 -7.35
CA GLU A 181 -0.10 -9.57 -7.27
C GLU A 181 1.09 -10.42 -6.85
N LEU A 182 0.94 -11.15 -5.74
CA LEU A 182 1.86 -12.18 -5.30
C LEU A 182 1.18 -13.56 -5.33
N ARG A 183 1.95 -14.61 -5.62
CA ARG A 183 1.50 -16.00 -5.50
C ARG A 183 2.52 -16.80 -4.71
N HIS A 184 2.03 -17.61 -3.79
CA HIS A 184 2.86 -18.55 -3.04
C HIS A 184 2.84 -19.93 -3.70
N ASP A 185 4.04 -20.41 -4.01
CA ASP A 185 4.30 -21.76 -4.47
C ASP A 185 5.01 -22.53 -3.35
N GLU A 186 4.61 -23.79 -3.10
CA GLU A 186 5.16 -24.60 -1.99
C GLU A 186 6.66 -24.90 -2.14
N VAL A 187 7.17 -24.90 -3.37
CA VAL A 187 8.58 -25.19 -3.66
C VAL A 187 9.40 -23.90 -3.79
N ARG A 188 8.82 -22.87 -4.41
CA ARG A 188 9.53 -21.63 -4.78
C ARG A 188 9.27 -20.46 -3.83
N GLY A 189 8.34 -20.61 -2.88
CA GLY A 189 7.92 -19.52 -1.99
C GLY A 189 7.11 -18.45 -2.72
N TRP A 190 7.17 -17.23 -2.21
CA TRP A 190 6.47 -16.08 -2.79
C TRP A 190 7.08 -15.64 -4.12
N GLN A 191 6.23 -15.34 -5.09
CA GLN A 191 6.60 -14.87 -6.42
C GLN A 191 5.80 -13.62 -6.79
N LEU A 192 6.45 -12.60 -7.33
CA LEU A 192 5.81 -11.45 -7.96
C LEU A 192 5.20 -11.88 -9.30
N ARG A 193 3.90 -11.64 -9.48
CA ARG A 193 3.17 -11.94 -10.73
C ARG A 193 2.77 -10.69 -11.51
N GLY A 194 2.61 -9.57 -10.80
CA GLY A 194 2.32 -8.26 -11.38
C GLY A 194 2.57 -7.15 -10.38
N HIS A 195 2.96 -5.98 -10.86
CA HIS A 195 3.16 -4.80 -10.05
C HIS A 195 2.54 -3.59 -10.76
N ASN A 196 1.92 -2.71 -9.96
CA ASN A 196 1.20 -1.53 -10.45
C ASN A 196 0.13 -1.88 -11.50
N VAL A 197 -0.54 -3.02 -11.29
CA VAL A 197 -1.66 -3.50 -12.11
C VAL A 197 -2.90 -2.68 -11.77
N GLY A 198 -3.67 -2.28 -12.77
CA GLY A 198 -4.89 -1.49 -12.59
C GLY A 198 -5.37 -0.89 -13.88
N LEU A 199 -6.35 0.01 -13.79
CA LEU A 199 -6.82 0.77 -14.94
C LEU A 199 -5.71 1.73 -15.41
N VAL A 200 -5.50 1.78 -16.72
CA VAL A 200 -4.59 2.78 -17.29
C VAL A 200 -5.21 4.15 -17.07
N ALA A 201 -4.59 4.97 -16.24
CA ALA A 201 -5.05 6.33 -16.02
C ALA A 201 -5.05 7.09 -17.36
N GLN A 202 -6.20 7.59 -17.78
CA GLN A 202 -6.28 8.57 -18.86
C GLN A 202 -5.85 9.93 -18.28
N GLY A 203 -4.53 10.20 -18.26
CA GLY A 203 -4.00 11.46 -17.74
C GLY A 203 -2.49 11.36 -17.41
N PRO A 204 -1.78 12.49 -17.26
CA PRO A 204 -0.38 12.48 -16.94
C PRO A 204 -0.13 11.77 -15.60
N ALA A 205 0.83 10.86 -15.59
CA ALA A 205 1.24 10.13 -14.41
C ALA A 205 1.52 11.12 -13.27
N ALA A 206 0.81 10.94 -12.15
CA ALA A 206 1.14 11.68 -10.94
C ALA A 206 2.61 11.37 -10.60
N THR A 207 3.44 12.39 -10.58
CA THR A 207 4.84 12.28 -10.20
C THR A 207 4.92 11.62 -8.83
N ALA A 208 5.50 10.43 -8.80
CA ALA A 208 5.73 9.70 -7.56
C ALA A 208 6.73 10.48 -6.70
N VAL A 209 6.35 10.74 -5.47
CA VAL A 209 7.23 11.18 -4.39
C VAL A 209 7.55 9.98 -3.51
#